data_2a1b9d6800f2016a3f13f0e170c30ed2
#
_entry.id   2a1b9d6800f2016a3f13f0e170c30ed2
#
_cell.length_a   1.000
_cell.length_b   1.000
_cell.length_c   1.000
_cell.angle_alpha   90.00
_cell.angle_beta   90.00
_cell.angle_gamma   90.00
#
_symmetry.space_group_name_H-M   'P 1'
#
loop_
_entity.id
_entity.type
_entity.pdbx_description
1 polymer ?
#
loop_
_entity_poly.entity_id
_entity_poly.type
_entity_poly.pdbx_seq_one_letter_code
_entity_poly.pdbx_strand_id
1 'polypeptide(L)'
;MENLKKEIEQLKKEKNAVLLAHYYVDDAVQEIADYVGDSYYLAKVALKESKDVICFAGVNFMGESAKILNPDRTVIMPDQKADCPMAHMVDVEKIEEMRKKYDDLAVVCYINSTAEIKAHSDVCVTSSNALKVVTALPQKNIFFVPDENLGRYIGSKLPEKNFIYNDGFCHVHRSITAENVKKAKEVHPEAEVLVHPECTPDVVALGDYVGSTSGIIDYATASDKDVFIICTEMGVLYELKQKNPGKTFYSVGHRQFCPNMKRISLENVRNTLRDMKNQVELPEDLRLNAKKALDEMLRIAQ
;
A
#
# COMPACT_ATOMS: atom_id res chain seq x y z
N MET A 1 12.97 16.37 -19.74
CA MET A 1 11.98 16.04 -18.71
C MET A 1 10.64 16.75 -18.97
N GLU A 2 10.62 18.07 -19.11
CA GLU A 2 9.40 18.85 -19.36
C GLU A 2 8.61 18.43 -20.62
N ASN A 3 9.29 18.13 -21.73
CA ASN A 3 8.64 17.64 -22.96
C ASN A 3 7.95 16.29 -22.74
N LEU A 4 8.55 15.41 -21.91
CA LEU A 4 7.99 14.09 -21.60
C LEU A 4 6.72 14.23 -20.75
N LYS A 5 6.71 15.14 -19.78
CA LYS A 5 5.51 15.45 -18.99
C LYS A 5 4.36 15.95 -19.85
N LYS A 6 4.65 16.87 -20.79
CA LYS A 6 3.65 17.38 -21.74
C LYS A 6 3.10 16.28 -22.66
N GLU A 7 3.98 15.38 -23.14
CA GLU A 7 3.55 14.22 -23.94
C GLU A 7 2.61 13.30 -23.15
N ILE A 8 2.95 13.01 -21.87
CA ILE A 8 2.08 12.20 -21.01
C ILE A 8 0.71 12.86 -20.80
N GLU A 9 0.66 14.16 -20.53
CA GLU A 9 -0.59 14.89 -20.36
C GLU A 9 -1.45 14.87 -21.64
N GLN A 10 -0.84 14.95 -22.82
CA GLN A 10 -1.54 14.79 -24.08
C GLN A 10 -2.09 13.37 -24.25
N LEU A 11 -1.27 12.35 -23.98
CA LEU A 11 -1.67 10.94 -24.08
C LEU A 11 -2.81 10.60 -23.10
N LYS A 12 -2.80 11.13 -21.87
CA LYS A 12 -3.91 10.98 -20.92
C LYS A 12 -5.23 11.49 -21.50
N LYS A 13 -5.20 12.63 -22.17
CA LYS A 13 -6.40 13.20 -22.83
C LYS A 13 -6.85 12.36 -24.03
N GLU A 14 -5.92 11.98 -24.91
CA GLU A 14 -6.19 11.19 -26.12
C GLU A 14 -6.77 9.80 -25.79
N LYS A 15 -6.29 9.18 -24.72
CA LYS A 15 -6.71 7.84 -24.28
C LYS A 15 -7.88 7.86 -23.29
N ASN A 16 -8.40 9.01 -22.93
CA ASN A 16 -9.35 9.19 -21.83
C ASN A 16 -8.87 8.45 -20.57
N ALA A 17 -7.60 8.68 -20.19
CA ALA A 17 -6.91 7.98 -19.11
C ALA A 17 -6.79 8.83 -17.86
N VAL A 18 -6.81 8.17 -16.70
CA VAL A 18 -6.39 8.68 -15.39
C VAL A 18 -5.08 8.03 -14.97
N LEU A 19 -4.15 8.81 -14.44
CA LEU A 19 -2.91 8.32 -13.85
C LEU A 19 -3.02 8.33 -12.32
N LEU A 20 -3.06 7.14 -11.74
CA LEU A 20 -3.03 6.91 -10.30
C LEU A 20 -1.62 6.54 -9.87
N ALA A 21 -1.05 7.21 -8.88
CA ALA A 21 0.31 6.97 -8.42
C ALA A 21 0.37 6.69 -6.91
N HIS A 22 1.08 5.65 -6.53
CA HIS A 22 1.37 5.40 -5.13
C HIS A 22 2.44 6.36 -4.61
N TYR A 23 2.39 6.76 -3.34
CA TYR A 23 3.39 7.63 -2.69
C TYR A 23 4.85 7.15 -2.82
N TYR A 24 5.08 5.86 -3.12
CA TYR A 24 6.42 5.28 -3.17
C TYR A 24 7.07 5.28 -4.56
N VAL A 25 6.37 5.73 -5.61
CA VAL A 25 6.99 5.92 -6.92
C VAL A 25 7.89 7.17 -6.92
N ASP A 26 8.65 7.37 -7.98
CA ASP A 26 9.54 8.54 -8.08
C ASP A 26 8.76 9.85 -8.08
N ASP A 27 9.36 10.89 -7.49
CA ASP A 27 8.79 12.23 -7.35
C ASP A 27 8.26 12.77 -8.68
N ALA A 28 8.99 12.56 -9.77
CA ALA A 28 8.60 13.01 -11.10
C ALA A 28 7.31 12.35 -11.62
N VAL A 29 7.01 11.12 -11.17
CA VAL A 29 5.76 10.42 -11.51
C VAL A 29 4.63 10.90 -10.60
N GLN A 30 4.90 11.13 -9.32
CA GLN A 30 3.93 11.72 -8.39
C GLN A 30 3.48 13.09 -8.88
N GLU A 31 4.40 13.92 -9.37
CA GLU A 31 4.15 15.30 -9.83
C GLU A 31 3.14 15.37 -10.99
N ILE A 32 3.10 14.36 -11.88
CA ILE A 32 2.22 14.34 -13.05
C ILE A 32 0.98 13.47 -12.88
N ALA A 33 0.85 12.80 -11.74
CA ALA A 33 -0.30 11.95 -11.47
C ALA A 33 -1.57 12.80 -11.22
N ASP A 34 -2.70 12.29 -11.66
CA ASP A 34 -3.99 12.93 -11.36
C ASP A 34 -4.37 12.73 -9.89
N TYR A 35 -3.96 11.59 -9.32
CA TYR A 35 -4.15 11.27 -7.90
C TYR A 35 -2.93 10.55 -7.35
N VAL A 36 -2.45 11.00 -6.20
CA VAL A 36 -1.37 10.36 -5.43
C VAL A 36 -1.93 9.89 -4.09
N GLY A 37 -1.64 8.66 -3.69
CA GLY A 37 -2.21 8.11 -2.47
C GLY A 37 -1.63 6.76 -2.03
N ASP A 38 -2.18 6.25 -0.92
CA ASP A 38 -1.99 4.87 -0.51
C ASP A 38 -2.95 3.91 -1.26
N SER A 39 -2.78 2.60 -1.05
CA SER A 39 -3.56 1.58 -1.74
C SER A 39 -5.08 1.72 -1.52
N TYR A 40 -5.51 2.12 -0.32
CA TYR A 40 -6.94 2.27 -0.01
C TYR A 40 -7.54 3.48 -0.70
N TYR A 41 -6.86 4.62 -0.61
CA TYR A 41 -7.30 5.85 -1.27
C TYR A 41 -7.41 5.65 -2.79
N LEU A 42 -6.37 5.07 -3.42
CA LEU A 42 -6.34 4.86 -4.86
C LEU A 42 -7.39 3.84 -5.33
N ALA A 43 -7.69 2.80 -4.54
CA ALA A 43 -8.80 1.88 -4.83
C ALA A 43 -10.16 2.59 -4.85
N LYS A 44 -10.40 3.49 -3.90
CA LYS A 44 -11.63 4.30 -3.86
C LYS A 44 -11.72 5.29 -5.02
N VAL A 45 -10.61 5.93 -5.38
CA VAL A 45 -10.53 6.84 -6.52
C VAL A 45 -10.83 6.08 -7.81
N ALA A 46 -10.19 4.93 -8.01
CA ALA A 46 -10.42 4.09 -9.18
C ALA A 46 -11.89 3.72 -9.39
N LEU A 47 -12.66 3.49 -8.31
CA LEU A 47 -14.10 3.23 -8.38
C LEU A 47 -14.95 4.45 -8.79
N LYS A 48 -14.53 5.65 -8.39
CA LYS A 48 -15.28 6.89 -8.61
C LYS A 48 -14.96 7.55 -9.95
N GLU A 49 -13.77 7.28 -10.47
CA GLU A 49 -13.31 7.86 -11.74
C GLU A 49 -14.13 7.34 -12.91
N SER A 50 -14.38 8.24 -13.89
CA SER A 50 -15.17 7.94 -15.08
C SER A 50 -14.34 7.65 -16.33
N LYS A 51 -13.01 7.69 -16.24
CA LYS A 51 -12.09 7.49 -17.34
C LYS A 51 -12.11 6.03 -17.83
N ASP A 52 -11.95 5.83 -19.14
CA ASP A 52 -11.95 4.50 -19.76
C ASP A 52 -10.68 3.71 -19.45
N VAL A 53 -9.56 4.42 -19.24
CA VAL A 53 -8.25 3.84 -18.98
C VAL A 53 -7.75 4.27 -17.60
N ILE A 54 -7.33 3.31 -16.79
CA ILE A 54 -6.63 3.52 -15.52
C ILE A 54 -5.16 3.14 -15.73
N CYS A 55 -4.28 4.12 -15.78
CA CYS A 55 -2.84 3.89 -15.72
C CYS A 55 -2.42 3.87 -14.25
N PHE A 56 -2.05 2.70 -13.73
CA PHE A 56 -1.72 2.54 -12.31
C PHE A 56 -0.21 2.50 -12.10
N ALA A 57 0.37 3.61 -11.66
CA ALA A 57 1.78 3.72 -11.28
C ALA A 57 2.00 3.15 -9.87
N GLY A 58 2.24 1.85 -9.82
CA GLY A 58 2.42 1.05 -8.60
C GLY A 58 2.88 -0.36 -8.93
N VAL A 59 2.76 -1.29 -7.98
CA VAL A 59 3.11 -2.70 -8.14
C VAL A 59 1.91 -3.58 -8.51
N ASN A 60 2.16 -4.79 -8.99
CA ASN A 60 1.18 -5.68 -9.64
C ASN A 60 -0.14 -5.84 -8.87
N PHE A 61 -0.11 -6.14 -7.58
CA PHE A 61 -1.34 -6.35 -6.79
C PHE A 61 -2.28 -5.13 -6.78
N MET A 62 -1.74 -3.92 -7.00
CA MET A 62 -2.53 -2.69 -7.09
C MET A 62 -3.28 -2.62 -8.43
N GLY A 63 -2.59 -2.95 -9.52
CA GLY A 63 -3.22 -3.09 -10.84
C GLY A 63 -4.29 -4.18 -10.85
N GLU A 64 -4.01 -5.35 -10.24
CA GLU A 64 -5.01 -6.41 -10.06
C GLU A 64 -6.23 -5.92 -9.27
N SER A 65 -6.01 -5.25 -8.14
CA SER A 65 -7.11 -4.71 -7.33
C SER A 65 -7.94 -3.67 -8.10
N ALA A 66 -7.28 -2.81 -8.90
CA ALA A 66 -7.97 -1.87 -9.77
C ALA A 66 -8.80 -2.58 -10.85
N LYS A 67 -8.27 -3.64 -11.48
CA LYS A 67 -9.00 -4.45 -12.48
C LYS A 67 -10.15 -5.25 -11.87
N ILE A 68 -9.95 -5.84 -10.68
CA ILE A 68 -11.00 -6.56 -9.96
C ILE A 68 -12.21 -5.66 -9.71
N LEU A 69 -11.97 -4.42 -9.29
CA LEU A 69 -13.01 -3.45 -8.96
C LEU A 69 -13.59 -2.74 -10.19
N ASN A 70 -12.88 -2.70 -11.32
CA ASN A 70 -13.28 -2.00 -12.55
C ASN A 70 -13.16 -2.92 -13.77
N PRO A 71 -14.00 -3.96 -13.89
CA PRO A 71 -13.87 -4.97 -14.94
C PRO A 71 -14.05 -4.43 -16.36
N ASP A 72 -14.88 -3.39 -16.51
CA ASP A 72 -15.22 -2.80 -17.82
C ASP A 72 -14.17 -1.78 -18.30
N ARG A 73 -13.19 -1.45 -17.48
CA ARG A 73 -12.15 -0.48 -17.81
C ARG A 73 -10.85 -1.17 -18.19
N THR A 74 -10.08 -0.52 -19.03
CA THR A 74 -8.71 -0.92 -19.33
C THR A 74 -7.79 -0.46 -18.21
N VAL A 75 -7.19 -1.40 -17.47
CA VAL A 75 -6.15 -1.12 -16.47
C VAL A 75 -4.79 -1.45 -17.06
N ILE A 76 -3.89 -0.48 -17.08
CA ILE A 76 -2.52 -0.64 -17.59
C ILE A 76 -1.51 -0.28 -16.52
N MET A 77 -0.36 -0.97 -16.53
CA MET A 77 0.73 -0.72 -15.58
C MET A 77 2.01 -0.30 -16.30
N PRO A 78 2.70 0.75 -15.82
CA PRO A 78 3.93 1.23 -16.47
C PRO A 78 5.03 0.18 -16.58
N ASP A 79 5.17 -0.72 -15.60
CA ASP A 79 6.12 -1.83 -15.63
C ASP A 79 5.49 -3.11 -15.05
N GLN A 80 5.32 -4.16 -15.87
CA GLN A 80 4.80 -5.47 -15.44
C GLN A 80 5.74 -6.22 -14.48
N LYS A 81 7.00 -5.85 -14.41
CA LYS A 81 7.98 -6.44 -13.48
C LYS A 81 8.01 -5.72 -12.12
N ALA A 82 7.22 -4.66 -11.97
CA ALA A 82 7.04 -3.99 -10.69
C ALA A 82 6.11 -4.83 -9.81
N ASP A 83 6.70 -5.73 -9.02
CA ASP A 83 5.97 -6.67 -8.18
C ASP A 83 6.36 -6.54 -6.70
N CYS A 84 5.46 -6.96 -5.80
CA CYS A 84 5.71 -6.95 -4.37
C CYS A 84 6.08 -8.35 -3.90
N PRO A 85 7.32 -8.60 -3.45
CA PRO A 85 7.70 -9.93 -2.95
C PRO A 85 6.82 -10.44 -1.82
N MET A 86 6.35 -9.53 -0.95
CA MET A 86 5.45 -9.89 0.15
C MET A 86 4.13 -10.48 -0.33
N ALA A 87 3.63 -10.07 -1.51
CA ALA A 87 2.38 -10.58 -2.06
C ALA A 87 2.40 -12.09 -2.32
N HIS A 88 3.59 -12.68 -2.40
CA HIS A 88 3.84 -14.11 -2.65
C HIS A 88 4.33 -14.86 -1.40
N MET A 89 4.26 -14.27 -0.22
CA MET A 89 4.71 -14.90 1.04
C MET A 89 3.61 -15.67 1.77
N VAL A 90 2.53 -15.98 1.10
CA VAL A 90 1.48 -16.90 1.55
C VAL A 90 0.94 -17.64 0.34
N ASP A 91 0.57 -18.89 0.52
CA ASP A 91 -0.08 -19.73 -0.48
C ASP A 91 -1.50 -20.12 -0.05
N VAL A 92 -2.27 -20.65 -1.00
CA VAL A 92 -3.65 -21.08 -0.78
C VAL A 92 -3.70 -22.29 0.15
N GLU A 93 -2.75 -23.21 0.03
CA GLU A 93 -2.63 -24.40 0.86
C GLU A 93 -2.54 -24.03 2.36
N LYS A 94 -1.80 -23.00 2.68
CA LYS A 94 -1.70 -22.47 4.07
C LYS A 94 -3.04 -21.92 4.56
N ILE A 95 -3.76 -21.21 3.72
CA ILE A 95 -5.11 -20.71 4.06
C ILE A 95 -6.05 -21.88 4.34
N GLU A 96 -6.05 -22.88 3.47
CA GLU A 96 -6.90 -24.06 3.63
C GLU A 96 -6.53 -24.91 4.86
N GLU A 97 -5.24 -25.01 5.18
CA GLU A 97 -4.78 -25.63 6.44
C GLU A 97 -5.36 -24.90 7.67
N MET A 98 -5.28 -23.58 7.69
CA MET A 98 -5.80 -22.79 8.81
C MET A 98 -7.33 -22.88 8.93
N ARG A 99 -8.06 -22.90 7.81
CA ARG A 99 -9.53 -23.11 7.81
C ARG A 99 -9.93 -24.47 8.36
N LYS A 100 -9.12 -25.51 8.13
CA LYS A 100 -9.37 -26.84 8.73
C LYS A 100 -9.05 -26.91 10.22
N LYS A 101 -8.14 -26.06 10.69
CA LYS A 101 -7.66 -26.06 12.08
C LYS A 101 -8.54 -25.23 13.03
N TYR A 102 -9.22 -24.22 12.52
CA TYR A 102 -10.02 -23.27 13.32
C TYR A 102 -11.42 -23.12 12.74
N ASP A 103 -12.45 -23.50 13.52
CA ASP A 103 -13.85 -23.48 13.07
C ASP A 103 -14.39 -22.04 12.88
N ASP A 104 -14.02 -21.11 13.77
CA ASP A 104 -14.45 -19.70 13.72
C ASP A 104 -13.27 -18.82 13.25
N LEU A 105 -12.90 -18.96 11.97
CA LEU A 105 -11.76 -18.27 11.38
C LEU A 105 -12.18 -17.23 10.35
N ALA A 106 -11.67 -16.01 10.48
CA ALA A 106 -11.62 -15.04 9.39
C ALA A 106 -10.19 -14.97 8.83
N VAL A 107 -10.05 -15.13 7.52
CA VAL A 107 -8.82 -14.86 6.78
C VAL A 107 -8.82 -13.40 6.36
N VAL A 108 -7.99 -12.62 7.02
CA VAL A 108 -7.84 -11.17 6.78
C VAL A 108 -6.63 -10.95 5.89
N CYS A 109 -6.89 -10.51 4.68
CA CYS A 109 -5.88 -10.33 3.64
C CYS A 109 -5.43 -8.87 3.56
N TYR A 110 -4.20 -8.60 3.94
CA TYR A 110 -3.61 -7.32 3.58
C TYR A 110 -3.58 -7.19 2.04
N ILE A 111 -4.04 -6.05 1.51
CA ILE A 111 -4.24 -5.83 0.07
C ILE A 111 -2.96 -6.09 -0.77
N ASN A 112 -1.79 -6.07 -0.11
CA ASN A 112 -0.49 -6.39 -0.69
C ASN A 112 -0.33 -7.92 -0.91
N SER A 113 -1.28 -8.50 -1.61
CA SER A 113 -1.41 -9.92 -1.93
C SER A 113 -1.90 -10.09 -3.37
N THR A 114 -1.68 -11.25 -3.97
CA THR A 114 -2.16 -11.58 -5.31
C THR A 114 -3.69 -11.66 -5.36
N ALA A 115 -4.26 -11.60 -6.56
CA ALA A 115 -5.70 -11.82 -6.77
C ALA A 115 -6.13 -13.21 -6.26
N GLU A 116 -5.26 -14.22 -6.38
CA GLU A 116 -5.51 -15.58 -5.91
C GLU A 116 -5.69 -15.62 -4.38
N ILE A 117 -4.79 -15.01 -3.62
CA ILE A 117 -4.89 -14.94 -2.16
C ILE A 117 -6.14 -14.16 -1.73
N LYS A 118 -6.47 -13.07 -2.43
CA LYS A 118 -7.71 -12.31 -2.19
C LYS A 118 -8.95 -13.18 -2.41
N ALA A 119 -8.94 -14.04 -3.44
CA ALA A 119 -10.06 -14.93 -3.76
C ALA A 119 -10.32 -16.00 -2.69
N HIS A 120 -9.32 -16.35 -1.89
CA HIS A 120 -9.40 -17.30 -0.78
C HIS A 120 -9.55 -16.64 0.59
N SER A 121 -9.69 -15.31 0.63
CA SER A 121 -9.80 -14.52 1.87
C SER A 121 -11.23 -14.05 2.12
N ASP A 122 -11.58 -13.78 3.38
CA ASP A 122 -12.91 -13.30 3.76
C ASP A 122 -13.03 -11.78 3.61
N VAL A 123 -11.95 -11.05 3.87
CA VAL A 123 -11.91 -9.60 3.77
C VAL A 123 -10.49 -9.12 3.46
N CYS A 124 -10.39 -8.08 2.62
CA CYS A 124 -9.15 -7.33 2.46
C CYS A 124 -9.04 -6.22 3.50
N VAL A 125 -7.81 -5.81 3.80
CA VAL A 125 -7.50 -4.64 4.62
C VAL A 125 -6.32 -3.88 4.03
N THR A 126 -6.16 -2.63 4.46
CA THR A 126 -4.95 -1.83 4.24
C THR A 126 -4.41 -1.36 5.59
N SER A 127 -3.20 -0.84 5.65
CA SER A 127 -2.65 -0.27 6.89
C SER A 127 -3.51 0.88 7.46
N SER A 128 -4.29 1.56 6.61
CA SER A 128 -5.16 2.67 7.01
C SER A 128 -6.52 2.23 7.60
N ASN A 129 -7.00 1.02 7.32
CA ASN A 129 -8.32 0.57 7.74
C ASN A 129 -8.36 -0.75 8.51
N ALA A 130 -7.21 -1.45 8.62
CA ALA A 130 -7.14 -2.79 9.21
C ALA A 130 -7.75 -2.88 10.61
N LEU A 131 -7.46 -1.92 11.48
CA LEU A 131 -8.02 -1.91 12.83
C LEU A 131 -9.54 -1.81 12.80
N LYS A 132 -10.10 -0.88 12.02
CA LYS A 132 -11.56 -0.70 11.87
C LYS A 132 -12.22 -1.96 11.33
N VAL A 133 -11.66 -2.53 10.27
CA VAL A 133 -12.21 -3.72 9.60
C VAL A 133 -12.18 -4.93 10.54
N VAL A 134 -11.03 -5.23 11.15
CA VAL A 134 -10.89 -6.41 12.02
C VAL A 134 -11.72 -6.30 13.29
N THR A 135 -11.88 -5.09 13.84
CA THR A 135 -12.79 -4.86 14.98
C THR A 135 -14.24 -5.22 14.64
N ALA A 136 -14.68 -4.99 13.42
CA ALA A 136 -16.06 -5.25 12.99
C ALA A 136 -16.33 -6.72 12.65
N LEU A 137 -15.31 -7.56 12.51
CA LEU A 137 -15.50 -8.98 12.22
C LEU A 137 -16.05 -9.72 13.44
N PRO A 138 -17.06 -10.60 13.26
CA PRO A 138 -17.60 -11.38 14.37
C PRO A 138 -16.67 -12.50 14.83
N GLN A 139 -15.80 -13.01 13.95
CA GLN A 139 -14.90 -14.14 14.23
C GLN A 139 -13.90 -13.80 15.34
N LYS A 140 -13.66 -14.78 16.19
CA LYS A 140 -12.67 -14.68 17.26
C LYS A 140 -11.26 -14.98 16.75
N ASN A 141 -11.12 -15.97 15.85
CA ASN A 141 -9.85 -16.35 15.28
C ASN A 141 -9.59 -15.54 13.99
N ILE A 142 -8.44 -14.88 13.92
CA ILE A 142 -8.03 -14.05 12.79
C ILE A 142 -6.73 -14.59 12.21
N PHE A 143 -6.77 -15.12 11.00
CA PHE A 143 -5.55 -15.43 10.25
C PHE A 143 -5.18 -14.23 9.39
N PHE A 144 -4.15 -13.51 9.81
CA PHE A 144 -3.70 -12.29 9.15
C PHE A 144 -2.58 -12.61 8.16
N VAL A 145 -2.81 -12.30 6.89
CA VAL A 145 -1.89 -12.58 5.78
C VAL A 145 -1.66 -11.33 4.92
N PRO A 146 -0.53 -11.20 4.21
CA PRO A 146 0.70 -11.96 4.39
C PRO A 146 1.65 -11.39 5.45
N ASP A 147 1.49 -10.09 5.87
CA ASP A 147 2.44 -9.34 6.69
C ASP A 147 2.27 -9.64 8.19
N GLU A 148 3.31 -10.24 8.79
CA GLU A 148 3.36 -10.54 10.21
C GLU A 148 3.35 -9.28 11.08
N ASN A 149 4.11 -8.26 10.70
CA ASN A 149 4.31 -7.06 11.53
C ASN A 149 3.03 -6.23 11.62
N LEU A 150 2.38 -5.95 10.50
CA LEU A 150 1.07 -5.29 10.50
C LEU A 150 0.06 -6.11 11.29
N GLY A 151 0.04 -7.45 11.08
CA GLY A 151 -0.82 -8.35 11.85
C GLY A 151 -0.59 -8.24 13.36
N ARG A 152 0.67 -8.26 13.81
CA ARG A 152 1.04 -8.09 15.23
C ARG A 152 0.65 -6.74 15.79
N TYR A 153 0.85 -5.66 15.01
CA TYR A 153 0.40 -4.33 15.41
C TYR A 153 -1.11 -4.28 15.63
N ILE A 154 -1.90 -4.80 14.69
CA ILE A 154 -3.38 -4.84 14.82
C ILE A 154 -3.79 -5.75 15.99
N GLY A 155 -3.18 -6.93 16.10
CA GLY A 155 -3.46 -7.87 17.20
C GLY A 155 -3.17 -7.28 18.59
N SER A 156 -2.13 -6.44 18.71
CA SER A 156 -1.84 -5.74 19.97
C SER A 156 -2.93 -4.74 20.40
N LYS A 157 -3.78 -4.30 19.47
CA LYS A 157 -4.92 -3.39 19.74
C LYS A 157 -6.22 -4.13 20.01
N LEU A 158 -6.28 -5.43 19.73
CA LEU A 158 -7.47 -6.28 19.83
C LEU A 158 -7.17 -7.55 20.66
N PRO A 159 -6.86 -7.41 21.96
CA PRO A 159 -6.45 -8.53 22.80
C PRO A 159 -7.56 -9.59 23.01
N GLU A 160 -8.81 -9.24 22.72
CA GLU A 160 -9.96 -10.15 22.80
C GLU A 160 -10.04 -11.13 21.63
N LYS A 161 -9.30 -10.89 20.52
CA LYS A 161 -9.24 -11.76 19.35
C LYS A 161 -7.97 -12.63 19.39
N ASN A 162 -8.07 -13.83 18.84
CA ASN A 162 -6.94 -14.74 18.69
C ASN A 162 -6.32 -14.57 17.31
N PHE A 163 -5.17 -13.92 17.23
CA PHE A 163 -4.47 -13.72 15.97
C PHE A 163 -3.52 -14.88 15.67
N ILE A 164 -3.63 -15.41 14.47
CA ILE A 164 -2.69 -16.32 13.84
C ILE A 164 -1.96 -15.49 12.77
N TYR A 165 -0.64 -15.47 12.82
CA TYR A 165 0.18 -14.68 11.92
C TYR A 165 0.81 -15.57 10.85
N ASN A 166 0.82 -15.08 9.62
CA ASN A 166 1.71 -15.57 8.58
C ASN A 166 3.10 -14.96 8.82
N ASP A 167 4.16 -15.57 8.28
CA ASP A 167 5.55 -15.15 8.47
C ASP A 167 6.09 -14.22 7.36
N GLY A 168 5.20 -13.67 6.54
CA GLY A 168 5.54 -12.70 5.50
C GLY A 168 5.88 -11.31 6.05
N PHE A 169 6.59 -10.52 5.28
CA PHE A 169 7.04 -9.18 5.69
C PHE A 169 7.41 -8.29 4.50
N CYS A 170 7.35 -6.97 4.71
CA CYS A 170 7.90 -6.00 3.78
C CYS A 170 9.41 -5.85 4.00
N HIS A 171 10.22 -6.17 2.98
CA HIS A 171 11.68 -6.07 3.06
C HIS A 171 12.19 -4.64 3.30
N VAL A 172 11.46 -3.62 2.84
CA VAL A 172 11.79 -2.21 3.07
C VAL A 172 11.61 -1.85 4.53
N HIS A 173 10.42 -2.09 5.10
CA HIS A 173 10.12 -1.77 6.49
C HIS A 173 10.94 -2.62 7.47
N ARG A 174 11.19 -3.90 7.16
CA ARG A 174 12.07 -4.76 7.94
C ARG A 174 13.54 -4.32 7.93
N SER A 175 13.98 -3.56 6.92
CA SER A 175 15.33 -3.00 6.87
C SER A 175 15.55 -1.81 7.81
N ILE A 176 14.47 -1.20 8.29
CA ILE A 176 14.49 -0.17 9.33
C ILE A 176 14.70 -0.88 10.67
N THR A 177 15.77 -0.53 11.38
CA THR A 177 16.11 -1.15 12.66
C THR A 177 15.96 -0.18 13.82
N ALA A 178 15.67 -0.71 15.01
CA ALA A 178 15.60 0.11 16.23
C ALA A 178 16.91 0.87 16.49
N GLU A 179 18.06 0.27 16.13
CA GLU A 179 19.36 0.94 16.23
C GLU A 179 19.44 2.19 15.33
N ASN A 180 19.00 2.07 14.08
CA ASN A 180 18.97 3.20 13.14
C ASN A 180 18.06 4.33 13.65
N VAL A 181 16.88 3.98 14.20
CA VAL A 181 15.94 4.96 14.77
C VAL A 181 16.57 5.68 15.97
N LYS A 182 17.19 4.91 16.90
CA LYS A 182 17.87 5.50 18.08
C LYS A 182 18.99 6.43 17.67
N LYS A 183 19.84 6.04 16.71
CA LYS A 183 20.91 6.91 16.17
C LYS A 183 20.36 8.19 15.55
N ALA A 184 19.28 8.09 14.77
CA ALA A 184 18.64 9.27 14.21
C ALA A 184 18.08 10.18 15.30
N LYS A 185 17.48 9.63 16.35
CA LYS A 185 16.95 10.37 17.49
C LYS A 185 18.06 11.01 18.36
N GLU A 186 19.25 10.40 18.44
CA GLU A 186 20.42 11.01 19.09
C GLU A 186 20.91 12.25 18.34
N VAL A 187 20.84 12.25 17.01
CA VAL A 187 21.22 13.39 16.15
C VAL A 187 20.13 14.48 16.14
N HIS A 188 18.87 14.06 16.20
CA HIS A 188 17.70 14.93 16.15
C HIS A 188 16.78 14.69 17.35
N PRO A 189 17.19 15.05 18.58
CA PRO A 189 16.44 14.75 19.81
C PRO A 189 15.07 15.42 19.87
N GLU A 190 14.88 16.53 19.14
CA GLU A 190 13.61 17.27 19.02
C GLU A 190 12.60 16.58 18.09
N ALA A 191 13.06 15.71 17.16
CA ALA A 191 12.22 15.13 16.12
C ALA A 191 11.23 14.09 16.68
N GLU A 192 9.99 14.13 16.25
CA GLU A 192 9.04 13.02 16.46
C GLU A 192 9.29 11.88 15.47
N VAL A 193 9.15 10.66 15.96
CA VAL A 193 9.36 9.41 15.17
C VAL A 193 8.02 8.92 14.65
N LEU A 194 7.83 8.93 13.33
CA LEU A 194 6.61 8.47 12.69
C LEU A 194 6.86 7.11 12.01
N VAL A 195 6.14 6.08 12.41
CA VAL A 195 6.43 4.69 12.06
C VAL A 195 5.26 4.06 11.30
N HIS A 196 5.58 3.35 10.22
CA HIS A 196 4.61 2.49 9.55
C HIS A 196 4.51 1.13 10.27
N PRO A 197 3.30 0.57 10.46
CA PRO A 197 3.10 -0.66 11.21
C PRO A 197 3.64 -1.95 10.55
N GLU A 198 4.15 -1.89 9.32
CA GLU A 198 4.96 -2.97 8.70
C GLU A 198 6.39 -3.03 9.26
N CYS A 199 6.82 -2.04 10.04
CA CYS A 199 8.09 -2.12 10.77
C CYS A 199 8.01 -3.17 11.87
N THR A 200 9.18 -3.70 12.29
CA THR A 200 9.27 -4.67 13.37
C THR A 200 8.75 -4.10 14.70
N PRO A 201 8.23 -4.93 15.63
CA PRO A 201 7.64 -4.45 16.88
C PRO A 201 8.57 -3.57 17.73
N ASP A 202 9.87 -3.82 17.69
CA ASP A 202 10.88 -3.01 18.40
C ASP A 202 11.05 -1.60 17.81
N VAL A 203 10.84 -1.44 16.50
CA VAL A 203 10.80 -0.13 15.82
C VAL A 203 9.47 0.56 16.11
N VAL A 204 8.35 -0.16 16.02
CA VAL A 204 7.01 0.35 16.35
C VAL A 204 6.96 0.91 17.78
N ALA A 205 7.64 0.26 18.74
CA ALA A 205 7.72 0.70 20.13
C ALA A 205 8.50 2.02 20.33
N LEU A 206 9.26 2.48 19.34
CA LEU A 206 9.99 3.74 19.36
C LEU A 206 9.22 4.90 18.71
N GLY A 207 8.06 4.61 18.11
CA GLY A 207 7.25 5.61 17.40
C GLY A 207 6.48 6.52 18.35
N ASP A 208 6.56 7.83 18.12
CA ASP A 208 5.64 8.81 18.72
C ASP A 208 4.26 8.72 18.05
N TYR A 209 4.24 8.34 16.77
CA TYR A 209 3.04 8.01 16.02
C TYR A 209 3.25 6.73 15.20
N VAL A 210 2.25 5.87 15.16
CA VAL A 210 2.23 4.66 14.32
C VAL A 210 0.97 4.65 13.47
N GLY A 211 1.14 4.62 12.15
CA GLY A 211 0.01 4.64 11.23
C GLY A 211 0.40 4.36 9.78
N SER A 212 -0.61 4.32 8.91
CA SER A 212 -0.43 4.16 7.47
C SER A 212 0.37 5.33 6.87
N THR A 213 0.79 5.19 5.61
CA THR A 213 1.49 6.27 4.90
C THR A 213 0.67 7.55 4.86
N SER A 214 -0.64 7.47 4.55
CA SER A 214 -1.54 8.63 4.63
C SER A 214 -1.64 9.17 6.05
N GLY A 215 -1.76 8.30 7.05
CA GLY A 215 -1.81 8.70 8.45
C GLY A 215 -0.54 9.41 8.92
N ILE A 216 0.64 8.99 8.48
CA ILE A 216 1.92 9.68 8.74
C ILE A 216 1.91 11.08 8.14
N ILE A 217 1.42 11.23 6.90
CA ILE A 217 1.31 12.54 6.23
C ILE A 217 0.35 13.45 6.99
N ASP A 218 -0.83 12.93 7.34
CA ASP A 218 -1.87 13.69 8.04
C ASP A 218 -1.42 14.10 9.44
N TYR A 219 -0.77 13.19 10.18
CA TYR A 219 -0.19 13.49 11.49
C TYR A 219 0.86 14.59 11.39
N ALA A 220 1.84 14.45 10.50
CA ALA A 220 2.88 15.45 10.30
C ALA A 220 2.32 16.82 9.89
N THR A 221 1.22 16.82 9.12
CA THR A 221 0.57 18.06 8.68
C THR A 221 -0.19 18.74 9.81
N ALA A 222 -0.87 17.98 10.67
CA ALA A 222 -1.65 18.50 11.79
C ALA A 222 -0.81 18.84 13.03
N SER A 223 0.38 18.23 13.18
CA SER A 223 1.27 18.43 14.33
C SER A 223 1.81 19.87 14.39
N ASP A 224 2.00 20.38 15.60
CA ASP A 224 2.70 21.64 15.88
C ASP A 224 4.24 21.49 15.88
N LYS A 225 4.75 20.29 15.69
CA LYS A 225 6.18 19.99 15.55
C LYS A 225 6.66 20.26 14.13
N ASP A 226 7.93 20.62 14.01
CA ASP A 226 8.56 20.97 12.73
C ASP A 226 9.57 19.94 12.23
N VAL A 227 9.95 18.97 13.08
CA VAL A 227 11.02 18.01 12.78
C VAL A 227 10.54 16.59 13.02
N PHE A 228 10.72 15.73 12.00
CA PHE A 228 10.24 14.36 12.03
C PHE A 228 11.28 13.35 11.51
N ILE A 229 11.34 12.20 12.14
CA ILE A 229 12.06 11.02 11.65
C ILE A 229 11.04 10.06 11.06
N ILE A 230 11.20 9.74 9.78
CA ILE A 230 10.23 8.96 9.00
C ILE A 230 10.69 7.51 8.86
N CYS A 231 9.95 6.60 9.49
CA CYS A 231 10.20 5.16 9.47
C CYS A 231 9.21 4.46 8.53
N THR A 232 9.27 4.81 7.24
CA THR A 232 8.57 4.15 6.13
C THR A 232 9.36 4.34 4.83
N GLU A 233 8.83 3.91 3.69
CA GLU A 233 9.46 4.08 2.37
C GLU A 233 9.61 5.57 2.03
N MET A 234 10.80 5.93 1.52
CA MET A 234 11.22 7.34 1.41
C MET A 234 10.50 8.15 0.31
N GLY A 235 9.79 7.51 -0.60
CA GLY A 235 8.97 8.21 -1.61
C GLY A 235 7.87 9.09 -0.99
N VAL A 236 7.45 8.79 0.24
CA VAL A 236 6.52 9.62 1.00
C VAL A 236 7.05 11.03 1.28
N LEU A 237 8.38 11.21 1.27
CA LEU A 237 9.02 12.49 1.55
C LEU A 237 8.63 13.57 0.53
N TYR A 238 8.31 13.18 -0.71
CA TYR A 238 7.82 14.12 -1.71
C TYR A 238 6.53 14.79 -1.23
N GLU A 239 5.51 14.02 -0.91
CA GLU A 239 4.21 14.53 -0.46
C GLU A 239 4.31 15.26 0.89
N LEU A 240 5.10 14.74 1.83
CA LEU A 240 5.37 15.41 3.12
C LEU A 240 5.92 16.80 2.93
N LYS A 241 6.90 16.99 2.04
CA LYS A 241 7.52 18.28 1.75
C LYS A 241 6.58 19.22 1.00
N GLN A 242 5.80 18.68 0.05
CA GLN A 242 4.81 19.48 -0.70
C GLN A 242 3.75 20.07 0.24
N LYS A 243 3.21 19.25 1.15
CA LYS A 243 2.18 19.70 2.10
C LYS A 243 2.72 20.55 3.24
N ASN A 244 3.99 20.39 3.57
CA ASN A 244 4.60 21.01 4.76
C ASN A 244 5.95 21.68 4.43
N PRO A 245 5.98 22.75 3.63
CA PRO A 245 7.24 23.35 3.13
C PRO A 245 8.12 23.94 4.25
N GLY A 246 7.55 24.19 5.45
CA GLY A 246 8.30 24.71 6.61
C GLY A 246 8.83 23.63 7.55
N LYS A 247 8.52 22.33 7.29
CA LYS A 247 8.90 21.23 8.19
C LYS A 247 10.06 20.41 7.62
N THR A 248 10.78 19.75 8.51
CA THR A 248 11.97 18.95 8.17
C THR A 248 11.70 17.47 8.41
N PHE A 249 12.06 16.63 7.42
CA PHE A 249 11.82 15.19 7.44
C PHE A 249 13.13 14.45 7.20
N TYR A 250 13.49 13.57 8.11
CA TYR A 250 14.69 12.72 8.05
C TYR A 250 14.31 11.26 7.85
N SER A 251 15.07 10.54 7.02
CA SER A 251 15.02 9.10 6.94
C SER A 251 16.02 8.47 7.90
N VAL A 252 15.81 7.21 8.30
CA VAL A 252 16.69 6.52 9.27
C VAL A 252 17.75 5.61 8.65
N GLY A 253 17.83 5.52 7.33
CA GLY A 253 18.83 4.65 6.69
C GLY A 253 18.82 4.70 5.17
N HIS A 254 19.80 4.00 4.58
CA HIS A 254 20.03 4.01 3.13
C HIS A 254 19.11 3.07 2.34
N ARG A 255 18.31 2.22 3.03
CA ARG A 255 17.55 1.13 2.41
C ARG A 255 16.03 1.32 2.47
N GLN A 256 15.57 2.52 2.81
CA GLN A 256 14.14 2.84 2.89
C GLN A 256 13.50 3.13 1.53
N PHE A 257 13.93 2.45 0.49
CA PHE A 257 13.30 2.57 -0.84
C PHE A 257 12.86 1.20 -1.36
N CYS A 258 11.72 1.19 -2.03
CA CYS A 258 11.22 -0.01 -2.68
C CYS A 258 11.75 -0.07 -4.13
N PRO A 259 12.68 -1.00 -4.46
CA PRO A 259 13.23 -1.08 -5.81
C PRO A 259 12.18 -1.37 -6.87
N ASN A 260 11.08 -2.04 -6.49
CA ASN A 260 9.98 -2.33 -7.42
C ASN A 260 9.12 -1.10 -7.71
N MET A 261 8.84 -0.26 -6.71
CA MET A 261 8.16 1.03 -6.94
C MET A 261 9.05 1.99 -7.75
N LYS A 262 10.37 1.96 -7.55
CA LYS A 262 11.34 2.78 -8.31
C LYS A 262 11.59 2.31 -9.75
N ARG A 263 10.98 1.19 -10.18
CA ARG A 263 10.93 0.80 -11.60
C ARG A 263 9.97 1.68 -12.41
N ILE A 264 9.04 2.35 -11.75
CA ILE A 264 8.05 3.21 -12.40
C ILE A 264 8.69 4.55 -12.75
N SER A 265 8.98 4.75 -14.03
CA SER A 265 9.56 6.00 -14.56
C SER A 265 8.57 6.75 -15.47
N LEU A 266 8.85 8.03 -15.73
CA LEU A 266 8.07 8.82 -16.70
C LEU A 266 8.07 8.18 -18.09
N GLU A 267 9.21 7.61 -18.52
CA GLU A 267 9.33 6.92 -19.80
C GLU A 267 8.41 5.70 -19.85
N ASN A 268 8.35 4.92 -18.77
CA ASN A 268 7.49 3.76 -18.68
C ASN A 268 6.01 4.17 -18.74
N VAL A 269 5.62 5.21 -17.99
CA VAL A 269 4.26 5.79 -18.04
C VAL A 269 3.90 6.22 -19.45
N ARG A 270 4.77 7.03 -20.11
CA ARG A 270 4.56 7.50 -21.48
C ARG A 270 4.42 6.35 -22.46
N ASN A 271 5.36 5.38 -22.44
CA ASN A 271 5.35 4.27 -23.38
C ASN A 271 4.11 3.39 -23.21
N THR A 272 3.68 3.14 -21.97
CA THR A 272 2.50 2.33 -21.67
C THR A 272 1.22 3.01 -22.13
N LEU A 273 1.06 4.31 -21.89
CA LEU A 273 -0.09 5.08 -22.38
C LEU A 273 -0.12 5.16 -23.91
N ARG A 274 1.03 5.39 -24.56
CA ARG A 274 1.11 5.49 -26.03
C ARG A 274 0.73 4.17 -26.68
N ASP A 275 1.31 3.07 -26.22
CA ASP A 275 1.22 1.76 -26.87
C ASP A 275 0.04 0.92 -26.34
N MET A 276 -0.67 1.39 -25.30
CA MET A 276 -1.75 0.68 -24.59
C MET A 276 -1.36 -0.75 -24.19
N LYS A 277 -0.09 -0.94 -23.80
CA LYS A 277 0.47 -2.22 -23.38
C LYS A 277 0.43 -2.42 -21.88
N ASN A 278 0.83 -3.61 -21.43
CA ASN A 278 0.85 -3.99 -20.02
C ASN A 278 -0.56 -3.92 -19.39
N GLN A 279 -1.56 -4.38 -20.13
CA GLN A 279 -2.92 -4.48 -19.62
C GLN A 279 -2.99 -5.57 -18.54
N VAL A 280 -3.73 -5.28 -17.50
CA VAL A 280 -4.02 -6.25 -16.43
C VAL A 280 -5.25 -7.06 -16.81
N GLU A 281 -5.05 -8.35 -17.00
CA GLU A 281 -6.11 -9.30 -17.30
C GLU A 281 -6.18 -10.37 -16.21
N LEU A 282 -7.40 -10.75 -15.84
CA LEU A 282 -7.67 -11.77 -14.83
C LEU A 282 -8.76 -12.71 -15.35
N PRO A 283 -8.68 -14.03 -15.10
CA PRO A 283 -9.78 -14.93 -15.31
C PRO A 283 -11.03 -14.46 -14.54
N GLU A 284 -12.20 -14.55 -15.17
CA GLU A 284 -13.43 -13.94 -14.61
C GLU A 284 -13.85 -14.57 -13.27
N ASP A 285 -13.70 -15.88 -13.14
CA ASP A 285 -13.97 -16.59 -11.89
C ASP A 285 -13.05 -16.17 -10.75
N LEU A 286 -11.74 -15.99 -11.03
CA LEU A 286 -10.76 -15.47 -10.08
C LEU A 286 -11.13 -14.04 -9.67
N ARG A 287 -11.42 -13.19 -10.66
CA ARG A 287 -11.82 -11.79 -10.44
C ARG A 287 -13.04 -11.69 -9.52
N LEU A 288 -14.10 -12.48 -9.82
CA LEU A 288 -15.34 -12.48 -9.03
C LEU A 288 -15.14 -12.95 -7.60
N ASN A 289 -14.29 -13.95 -7.38
CA ASN A 289 -13.98 -14.43 -6.04
C ASN A 289 -13.14 -13.41 -5.25
N ALA A 290 -12.07 -12.85 -5.84
CA ALA A 290 -11.25 -11.82 -5.21
C ALA A 290 -12.03 -10.53 -4.90
N LYS A 291 -13.04 -10.21 -5.73
CA LYS A 291 -13.91 -9.04 -5.52
C LYS A 291 -14.66 -9.09 -4.20
N LYS A 292 -15.07 -10.27 -3.73
CA LYS A 292 -15.81 -10.42 -2.48
C LYS A 292 -15.05 -9.84 -1.28
N ALA A 293 -13.76 -10.18 -1.16
CA ALA A 293 -12.93 -9.69 -0.06
C ALA A 293 -12.63 -8.18 -0.15
N LEU A 294 -12.50 -7.64 -1.38
CA LEU A 294 -12.33 -6.20 -1.59
C LEU A 294 -13.63 -5.42 -1.31
N ASP A 295 -14.77 -5.92 -1.77
CA ASP A 295 -16.08 -5.31 -1.50
C ASP A 295 -16.38 -5.28 0.01
N GLU A 296 -16.05 -6.36 0.73
CA GLU A 296 -16.24 -6.43 2.17
C GLU A 296 -15.38 -5.41 2.91
N MET A 297 -14.11 -5.24 2.50
CA MET A 297 -13.26 -4.15 2.99
C MET A 297 -13.92 -2.78 2.79
N LEU A 298 -14.37 -2.52 1.56
CA LEU A 298 -14.98 -1.24 1.21
C LEU A 298 -16.28 -1.00 1.99
N ARG A 299 -17.08 -2.03 2.20
CA ARG A 299 -18.34 -1.98 2.97
C ARG A 299 -18.09 -1.63 4.44
N ILE A 300 -17.12 -2.28 5.08
CA ILE A 300 -16.84 -2.08 6.51
C ILE A 300 -16.07 -0.77 6.75
N ALA A 301 -15.19 -0.39 5.84
CA ALA A 301 -14.35 0.78 6.02
C ALA A 301 -15.02 2.13 5.68
N GLN A 302 -16.29 2.12 5.23
CA GLN A 302 -17.07 3.34 4.96
C GLN A 302 -17.25 4.25 6.19
#